data_199421b0c7d23b90f5a40178c43bcc8d
#
_entry.id   199421b0c7d23b90f5a40178c43bcc8d
#
_cell.length_a   1.000
_cell.length_b   1.000
_cell.length_c   1.000
_cell.angle_alpha   90.00
_cell.angle_beta   90.00
_cell.angle_gamma   90.00
#
_symmetry.space_group_name_H-M   'P 1'
#
loop_
_entity.id
_entity.type
_entity.pdbx_description
1 polymer ?
#
loop_
_entity_poly.entity_id
_entity_poly.type
_entity_poly.pdbx_seq_one_letter_code
_entity_poly.pdbx_strand_id
1 'polypeptide(L)'
;MDYRIKSNVNEFVYKDVYEITRTEIPWVDFNNKTILITGAGGFIGYYLTASLLLRNDLHNQNIKVLGMVRNEENAKLKYGSLLNRNDFELVVQDVCNKFNINENVNYIIHAASNASAWHFEHRPVETINANLIGTMNVLEFARKMNDCKVLFISSLKVYGNVHDGSKNLKEDNIGYIDHTSYKNCYAQGKRAAETLCATYNKQYEMDIKIARPSYIYGASKLDDDRVWAQFFANVVRRQNILLKSNGGTYRSFCYVSDTVSALLTILLKGENITPYNISSEKNNITIRNFAKMSVNVFPERNLSLSFANKEDEIEPSISYLSSTPEILDNTRLCELGWESKVDLKEGIKRSIYTIEEQNKDILAKEGIK
;
A
#
# COMPACT_ATOMS: atom_id res chain seq x y z
N MET A 1 28.61 -14.32 4.17
CA MET A 1 27.21 -14.27 4.66
C MET A 1 26.30 -14.29 3.46
N ASP A 2 25.26 -15.11 3.46
CA ASP A 2 24.29 -15.12 2.36
C ASP A 2 23.26 -13.99 2.59
N TYR A 3 23.40 -12.91 1.83
CA TYR A 3 22.50 -11.73 1.90
C TYR A 3 21.33 -11.83 0.90
N ARG A 4 21.06 -13.01 0.37
CA ARG A 4 19.96 -13.23 -0.55
C ARG A 4 18.62 -13.00 0.15
N ILE A 5 17.66 -12.45 -0.58
CA ILE A 5 16.32 -12.19 -0.04
C ILE A 5 15.71 -13.45 0.57
N LYS A 6 15.89 -14.62 -0.07
CA LYS A 6 15.30 -15.90 0.38
C LYS A 6 15.70 -16.29 1.80
N SER A 7 16.90 -15.98 2.23
CA SER A 7 17.38 -16.32 3.58
C SER A 7 16.99 -15.29 4.65
N ASN A 8 16.43 -14.16 4.26
CA ASN A 8 16.18 -13.02 5.12
C ASN A 8 14.69 -12.67 5.32
N VAL A 9 13.81 -13.34 4.59
CA VAL A 9 12.36 -13.11 4.68
C VAL A 9 11.62 -14.42 4.89
N ASN A 10 10.44 -14.30 5.50
CA ASN A 10 9.49 -15.40 5.63
C ASN A 10 9.14 -16.01 4.26
N GLU A 11 8.82 -17.30 4.21
CA GLU A 11 8.50 -18.05 2.98
C GLU A 11 7.36 -17.39 2.18
N PHE A 12 6.30 -16.95 2.85
CA PHE A 12 5.16 -16.30 2.18
C PHE A 12 5.52 -14.93 1.64
N VAL A 13 6.31 -14.15 2.38
CA VAL A 13 6.84 -12.86 1.89
C VAL A 13 7.76 -13.11 0.69
N TYR A 14 8.61 -14.15 0.76
CA TYR A 14 9.44 -14.51 -0.38
C TYR A 14 8.61 -14.89 -1.62
N LYS A 15 7.56 -15.71 -1.44
CA LYS A 15 6.63 -16.06 -2.51
C LYS A 15 6.00 -14.81 -3.15
N ASP A 16 5.48 -13.90 -2.32
CA ASP A 16 4.88 -12.65 -2.80
C ASP A 16 5.89 -11.80 -3.58
N VAL A 17 7.08 -11.61 -3.03
CA VAL A 17 8.15 -10.81 -3.65
C VAL A 17 8.63 -11.48 -4.95
N TYR A 18 8.72 -12.80 -4.98
CA TYR A 18 9.07 -13.56 -6.19
C TYR A 18 7.99 -13.41 -7.28
N GLU A 19 6.71 -13.47 -6.93
CA GLU A 19 5.59 -13.23 -7.86
C GLU A 19 5.65 -11.82 -8.46
N ILE A 20 5.99 -10.80 -7.65
CA ILE A 20 6.20 -9.42 -8.13
C ILE A 20 7.32 -9.37 -9.18
N THR A 21 8.44 -10.07 -8.97
CA THR A 21 9.56 -10.07 -9.93
C THR A 21 9.20 -10.66 -11.29
N ARG A 22 8.09 -11.38 -11.39
CA ARG A 22 7.58 -11.99 -12.62
C ARG A 22 6.52 -11.15 -13.34
N THR A 23 6.27 -9.94 -12.87
CA THR A 23 5.37 -8.99 -13.55
C THR A 23 5.89 -8.71 -14.97
N GLU A 24 4.99 -8.71 -15.95
CA GLU A 24 5.30 -8.46 -17.35
C GLU A 24 5.47 -6.96 -17.64
N ILE A 25 6.62 -6.44 -17.26
CA ILE A 25 7.04 -5.05 -17.46
C ILE A 25 8.45 -5.01 -18.08
N PRO A 26 8.86 -3.90 -18.67
CA PRO A 26 10.21 -3.73 -19.23
C PRO A 26 11.26 -3.57 -18.11
N TRP A 27 11.54 -4.65 -17.37
CA TRP A 27 12.51 -4.66 -16.27
C TRP A 27 13.90 -4.16 -16.65
N VAL A 28 14.25 -4.26 -17.93
CA VAL A 28 15.54 -3.77 -18.47
C VAL A 28 15.72 -2.27 -18.24
N ASP A 29 14.64 -1.49 -18.12
CA ASP A 29 14.68 -0.05 -17.87
C ASP A 29 15.25 0.29 -16.49
N PHE A 30 15.26 -0.68 -15.56
CA PHE A 30 15.88 -0.53 -14.25
C PHE A 30 17.36 -0.94 -14.21
N ASN A 31 17.94 -1.49 -15.28
CA ASN A 31 19.33 -1.90 -15.29
C ASN A 31 20.28 -0.74 -14.99
N ASN A 32 21.15 -0.93 -13.99
CA ASN A 32 22.13 0.08 -13.53
C ASN A 32 21.48 1.42 -13.12
N LYS A 33 20.23 1.39 -12.61
CA LYS A 33 19.51 2.57 -12.17
C LYS A 33 19.43 2.68 -10.64
N THR A 34 19.39 3.92 -10.16
CA THR A 34 19.14 4.22 -8.75
C THR A 34 17.66 4.55 -8.57
N ILE A 35 17.01 3.86 -7.63
CA ILE A 35 15.59 4.02 -7.31
C ILE A 35 15.46 4.48 -5.86
N LEU A 36 14.88 5.66 -5.66
CA LEU A 36 14.53 6.18 -4.34
C LEU A 36 13.09 5.80 -3.99
N ILE A 37 12.92 5.15 -2.84
CA ILE A 37 11.60 4.81 -2.28
C ILE A 37 11.41 5.63 -1.00
N THR A 38 10.55 6.63 -1.02
CA THR A 38 10.16 7.31 0.23
C THR A 38 9.13 6.46 0.97
N GLY A 39 9.22 6.42 2.30
CA GLY A 39 8.36 5.54 3.09
C GLY A 39 8.74 4.05 2.96
N ALA A 40 10.00 3.75 2.68
CA ALA A 40 10.51 2.39 2.52
C ALA A 40 10.26 1.51 3.76
N GLY A 41 10.29 2.07 4.98
CA GLY A 41 9.93 1.37 6.21
C GLY A 41 8.44 1.01 6.33
N GLY A 42 7.57 1.54 5.48
CA GLY A 42 6.14 1.28 5.45
C GLY A 42 5.77 -0.11 4.90
N PHE A 43 4.46 -0.38 4.85
CA PHE A 43 3.94 -1.66 4.38
C PHE A 43 4.26 -1.91 2.90
N ILE A 44 3.85 -1.01 2.01
CA ILE A 44 4.10 -1.12 0.56
C ILE A 44 5.58 -0.94 0.23
N GLY A 45 6.26 0.04 0.91
CA GLY A 45 7.66 0.36 0.67
C GLY A 45 8.60 -0.83 0.90
N TYR A 46 8.31 -1.67 1.88
CA TYR A 46 9.09 -2.89 2.13
C TYR A 46 9.02 -3.89 0.97
N TYR A 47 7.81 -4.18 0.46
CA TYR A 47 7.64 -5.10 -0.66
C TYR A 47 8.26 -4.55 -1.96
N LEU A 48 8.17 -3.24 -2.21
CA LEU A 48 8.88 -2.58 -3.31
C LEU A 48 10.40 -2.77 -3.21
N THR A 49 10.98 -2.45 -2.05
CA THR A 49 12.42 -2.63 -1.81
C THR A 49 12.84 -4.08 -2.00
N ALA A 50 12.15 -5.02 -1.34
CA ALA A 50 12.47 -6.43 -1.43
C ALA A 50 12.36 -6.98 -2.86
N SER A 51 11.39 -6.51 -3.65
CA SER A 51 11.20 -6.94 -5.04
C SER A 51 12.35 -6.50 -5.94
N LEU A 52 12.81 -5.27 -5.79
CA LEU A 52 13.93 -4.73 -6.58
C LEU A 52 15.25 -5.44 -6.21
N LEU A 53 15.48 -5.70 -4.91
CA LEU A 53 16.65 -6.45 -4.46
C LEU A 53 16.62 -7.91 -4.94
N LEU A 54 15.44 -8.56 -4.94
CA LEU A 54 15.30 -9.91 -5.47
C LEU A 54 15.54 -9.95 -6.99
N ARG A 55 15.16 -8.91 -7.73
CA ARG A 55 15.50 -8.80 -9.16
C ARG A 55 17.01 -8.81 -9.38
N ASN A 56 17.77 -8.12 -8.51
CA ASN A 56 19.25 -8.19 -8.58
C ASN A 56 19.76 -9.61 -8.33
N ASP A 57 19.20 -10.32 -7.32
CA ASP A 57 19.60 -11.70 -7.01
C ASP A 57 19.30 -12.69 -8.15
N LEU A 58 18.18 -12.50 -8.86
CA LEU A 58 17.72 -13.42 -9.90
C LEU A 58 18.27 -13.09 -11.30
N HIS A 59 18.50 -11.80 -11.59
CA HIS A 59 18.73 -11.34 -12.97
C HIS A 59 19.93 -10.40 -13.13
N ASN A 60 20.70 -10.14 -12.06
CA ASN A 60 21.90 -9.28 -12.06
C ASN A 60 21.64 -7.88 -12.67
N GLN A 61 20.49 -7.26 -12.34
CA GLN A 61 20.09 -5.98 -12.93
C GLN A 61 20.88 -4.77 -12.38
N ASN A 62 21.61 -4.96 -11.28
CA ASN A 62 22.41 -3.91 -10.64
C ASN A 62 21.60 -2.65 -10.32
N ILE A 63 20.39 -2.84 -9.78
CA ILE A 63 19.54 -1.74 -9.31
C ILE A 63 20.06 -1.28 -7.95
N LYS A 64 20.36 0.00 -7.77
CA LYS A 64 20.62 0.58 -6.46
C LYS A 64 19.32 1.09 -5.85
N VAL A 65 18.98 0.65 -4.64
CA VAL A 65 17.78 1.06 -3.92
C VAL A 65 18.15 1.97 -2.76
N LEU A 66 17.60 3.19 -2.75
CA LEU A 66 17.67 4.12 -1.64
C LEU A 66 16.34 4.09 -0.90
N GLY A 67 16.33 3.56 0.32
CA GLY A 67 15.13 3.48 1.15
C GLY A 67 15.02 4.64 2.13
N MET A 68 14.20 5.67 1.84
CA MET A 68 14.02 6.78 2.76
C MET A 68 13.05 6.42 3.89
N VAL A 69 13.50 6.59 5.13
CA VAL A 69 12.77 6.26 6.36
C VAL A 69 12.92 7.36 7.40
N ARG A 70 11.91 7.55 8.27
CA ARG A 70 11.98 8.50 9.38
C ARG A 70 12.61 7.90 10.64
N ASN A 71 12.35 6.62 10.88
CA ASN A 71 12.82 5.91 12.06
C ASN A 71 13.81 4.82 11.65
N GLU A 72 15.09 5.07 11.95
CA GLU A 72 16.19 4.19 11.60
C GLU A 72 16.12 2.86 12.34
N GLU A 73 15.80 2.87 13.63
CA GLU A 73 15.76 1.66 14.45
C GLU A 73 14.69 0.69 13.95
N ASN A 74 13.47 1.20 13.70
CA ASN A 74 12.40 0.39 13.13
C ASN A 74 12.76 -0.16 11.76
N ALA A 75 13.48 0.61 10.94
CA ALA A 75 13.95 0.16 9.64
C ALA A 75 15.03 -0.93 9.78
N LYS A 76 15.97 -0.77 10.70
CA LYS A 76 17.00 -1.78 10.99
C LYS A 76 16.40 -3.10 11.43
N LEU A 77 15.41 -3.07 12.32
CA LEU A 77 14.68 -4.28 12.72
C LEU A 77 13.97 -4.95 11.54
N LYS A 78 13.36 -4.16 10.65
CA LYS A 78 12.57 -4.67 9.53
C LYS A 78 13.43 -5.26 8.41
N TYR A 79 14.54 -4.60 8.08
CA TYR A 79 15.41 -5.00 6.97
C TYR A 79 16.50 -5.99 7.39
N GLY A 80 16.90 -5.98 8.66
CA GLY A 80 17.89 -6.93 9.20
C GLY A 80 19.17 -6.97 8.37
N SER A 81 19.59 -8.17 7.99
CA SER A 81 20.82 -8.38 7.23
C SER A 81 20.77 -7.86 5.78
N LEU A 82 19.59 -7.50 5.25
CA LEU A 82 19.50 -6.84 3.94
C LEU A 82 20.26 -5.51 3.91
N LEU A 83 20.45 -4.87 5.07
CA LEU A 83 21.26 -3.65 5.19
C LEU A 83 22.75 -3.85 4.92
N ASN A 84 23.23 -5.08 4.90
CA ASN A 84 24.62 -5.39 4.56
C ASN A 84 24.85 -5.51 3.04
N ARG A 85 23.83 -5.29 2.22
CA ARG A 85 23.90 -5.32 0.76
C ARG A 85 24.52 -4.01 0.25
N ASN A 86 25.33 -4.12 -0.79
CA ASN A 86 25.92 -2.95 -1.45
C ASN A 86 24.92 -2.23 -2.37
N ASP A 87 23.83 -2.91 -2.76
CA ASP A 87 22.79 -2.40 -3.64
C ASP A 87 21.59 -1.81 -2.87
N PHE A 88 21.65 -1.74 -1.53
CA PHE A 88 20.63 -1.13 -0.68
C PHE A 88 21.21 -0.20 0.38
N GLU A 89 20.65 1.01 0.47
CA GLU A 89 21.06 2.02 1.43
C GLU A 89 19.84 2.68 2.09
N LEU A 90 19.88 2.87 3.42
CA LEU A 90 18.88 3.65 4.13
C LEU A 90 19.22 5.14 4.13
N VAL A 91 18.28 5.96 3.69
CA VAL A 91 18.30 7.41 3.84
C VAL A 91 17.41 7.79 5.02
N VAL A 92 18.03 8.13 6.16
CA VAL A 92 17.27 8.49 7.37
C VAL A 92 16.90 9.97 7.30
N GLN A 93 15.67 10.23 6.85
CA GLN A 93 15.17 11.59 6.66
C GLN A 93 13.65 11.63 6.67
N ASP A 94 13.07 12.73 7.22
CA ASP A 94 11.65 13.05 7.02
C ASP A 94 11.43 13.65 5.63
N VAL A 95 10.43 13.16 4.92
CA VAL A 95 10.05 13.63 3.58
C VAL A 95 9.68 15.13 3.56
N CYS A 96 9.25 15.68 4.69
CA CYS A 96 8.94 17.11 4.84
C CYS A 96 10.20 18.00 4.86
N ASN A 97 11.38 17.42 4.97
CA ASN A 97 12.65 18.18 4.90
C ASN A 97 13.21 18.16 3.48
N LYS A 98 13.97 19.22 3.11
CA LYS A 98 14.69 19.24 1.82
C LYS A 98 15.63 18.05 1.72
N PHE A 99 15.61 17.36 0.58
CA PHE A 99 16.44 16.18 0.37
C PHE A 99 17.92 16.55 0.26
N ASN A 100 18.74 15.83 1.02
CA ASN A 100 20.20 15.91 0.99
C ASN A 100 20.77 14.57 0.52
N ILE A 101 20.54 14.24 -0.74
CA ILE A 101 21.02 13.02 -1.40
C ILE A 101 21.92 13.47 -2.54
N ASN A 102 23.18 13.03 -2.50
CA ASN A 102 24.22 13.44 -3.48
C ASN A 102 24.33 12.46 -4.65
N GLU A 103 23.40 11.53 -4.78
CA GLU A 103 23.38 10.56 -5.87
C GLU A 103 22.38 10.96 -6.96
N ASN A 104 22.72 10.61 -8.21
CA ASN A 104 21.77 10.73 -9.30
C ASN A 104 20.69 9.64 -9.17
N VAL A 105 19.43 10.05 -9.04
CA VAL A 105 18.27 9.16 -8.90
C VAL A 105 17.50 9.14 -10.20
N ASN A 106 17.27 7.95 -10.76
CA ASN A 106 16.55 7.76 -12.01
C ASN A 106 15.04 7.57 -11.83
N TYR A 107 14.65 6.98 -10.70
CA TYR A 107 13.24 6.74 -10.38
C TYR A 107 12.96 7.09 -8.93
N ILE A 108 11.82 7.72 -8.67
CA ILE A 108 11.34 7.97 -7.32
C ILE A 108 9.94 7.34 -7.16
N ILE A 109 9.79 6.46 -6.16
CA ILE A 109 8.48 5.95 -5.76
C ILE A 109 8.10 6.65 -4.46
N HIS A 110 7.18 7.59 -4.55
CA HIS A 110 6.75 8.39 -3.40
C HIS A 110 5.61 7.69 -2.65
N ALA A 111 5.99 6.85 -1.66
CA ALA A 111 5.08 6.09 -0.80
C ALA A 111 4.98 6.63 0.64
N ALA A 112 5.72 7.69 0.98
CA ALA A 112 5.69 8.28 2.32
C ALA A 112 4.36 9.02 2.56
N SER A 113 3.57 8.52 3.51
CA SER A 113 2.34 9.15 3.97
C SER A 113 1.88 8.51 5.27
N ASN A 114 1.16 9.25 6.11
CA ASN A 114 0.44 8.72 7.26
C ASN A 114 -0.96 8.29 6.79
N ALA A 115 -1.21 6.99 6.63
CA ALA A 115 -2.41 6.47 5.97
C ALA A 115 -3.30 5.64 6.92
N SER A 116 -3.38 5.98 8.21
CA SER A 116 -4.27 5.33 9.17
C SER A 116 -5.25 6.32 9.82
N ALA A 117 -6.41 5.80 10.23
CA ALA A 117 -7.46 6.62 10.86
C ALA A 117 -6.95 7.30 12.14
N TRP A 118 -6.08 6.62 12.90
CA TRP A 118 -5.45 7.18 14.10
C TRP A 118 -4.67 8.46 13.80
N HIS A 119 -3.89 8.47 12.71
CA HIS A 119 -3.12 9.65 12.31
C HIS A 119 -4.02 10.81 11.86
N PHE A 120 -5.13 10.52 11.19
CA PHE A 120 -6.06 11.57 10.75
C PHE A 120 -6.72 12.26 11.92
N GLU A 121 -6.99 11.52 13.00
CA GLU A 121 -7.61 12.04 14.20
C GLU A 121 -6.60 12.75 15.13
N HIS A 122 -5.40 12.16 15.36
CA HIS A 122 -4.47 12.61 16.38
C HIS A 122 -3.28 13.42 15.84
N ARG A 123 -3.00 13.32 14.54
CA ARG A 123 -1.87 14.00 13.86
C ARG A 123 -2.25 14.54 12.48
N PRO A 124 -3.32 15.36 12.38
CA PRO A 124 -3.80 15.83 11.08
C PRO A 124 -2.80 16.76 10.38
N VAL A 125 -2.06 17.59 11.13
CA VAL A 125 -1.05 18.51 10.57
C VAL A 125 0.11 17.73 9.95
N GLU A 126 0.66 16.75 10.67
CA GLU A 126 1.73 15.91 10.12
C GLU A 126 1.25 15.08 8.92
N THR A 127 -0.04 14.72 8.92
CA THR A 127 -0.65 13.98 7.80
C THR A 127 -0.74 14.82 6.54
N ILE A 128 -1.25 16.05 6.64
CA ILE A 128 -1.35 16.93 5.47
C ILE A 128 0.02 17.39 5.00
N ASN A 129 0.95 17.69 5.91
CA ASN A 129 2.32 18.11 5.57
C ASN A 129 3.08 17.01 4.82
N ALA A 130 2.99 15.75 5.26
CA ALA A 130 3.62 14.64 4.55
C ALA A 130 3.11 14.51 3.10
N ASN A 131 1.82 14.78 2.86
CA ASN A 131 1.23 14.71 1.52
C ASN A 131 1.54 15.96 0.66
N LEU A 132 1.61 17.16 1.24
CA LEU A 132 1.85 18.40 0.49
C LEU A 132 3.34 18.76 0.43
N ILE A 133 3.94 19.04 1.60
CA ILE A 133 5.34 19.45 1.69
C ILE A 133 6.25 18.30 1.25
N GLY A 134 5.91 17.07 1.67
CA GLY A 134 6.64 15.87 1.25
C GLY A 134 6.63 15.70 -0.26
N THR A 135 5.47 15.80 -0.90
CA THR A 135 5.37 15.71 -2.36
C THR A 135 6.13 16.85 -3.05
N MET A 136 6.02 18.08 -2.55
CA MET A 136 6.77 19.21 -3.10
C MET A 136 8.28 18.97 -3.02
N ASN A 137 8.80 18.49 -1.89
CA ASN A 137 10.23 18.18 -1.74
C ASN A 137 10.69 17.06 -2.69
N VAL A 138 9.86 16.03 -2.90
CA VAL A 138 10.12 14.96 -3.88
C VAL A 138 10.22 15.54 -5.28
N LEU A 139 9.27 16.39 -5.68
CA LEU A 139 9.24 16.98 -7.02
C LEU A 139 10.41 17.96 -7.22
N GLU A 140 10.72 18.80 -6.23
CA GLU A 140 11.88 19.70 -6.28
C GLU A 140 13.22 18.94 -6.33
N PHE A 141 13.31 17.78 -5.69
CA PHE A 141 14.47 16.93 -5.80
C PHE A 141 14.55 16.27 -7.18
N ALA A 142 13.47 15.66 -7.65
CA ALA A 142 13.40 15.01 -8.95
C ALA A 142 13.73 15.97 -10.10
N ARG A 143 13.25 17.23 -10.02
CA ARG A 143 13.50 18.27 -11.03
C ARG A 143 15.00 18.61 -11.23
N LYS A 144 15.83 18.34 -10.22
CA LYS A 144 17.28 18.56 -10.28
C LYS A 144 18.05 17.36 -10.83
N MET A 145 17.39 16.24 -10.98
CA MET A 145 17.98 15.01 -11.52
C MET A 145 17.85 14.97 -13.03
N ASN A 146 18.76 14.28 -13.69
CA ASN A 146 18.68 14.06 -15.13
C ASN A 146 17.70 12.91 -15.40
N ASP A 147 16.60 13.18 -16.12
CA ASP A 147 15.63 12.18 -16.59
C ASP A 147 15.04 11.30 -15.45
N CYS A 148 14.66 11.94 -14.35
CA CYS A 148 14.06 11.25 -13.21
C CYS A 148 12.56 11.07 -13.40
N LYS A 149 12.09 9.83 -13.33
CA LYS A 149 10.66 9.48 -13.37
C LYS A 149 10.10 9.33 -11.96
N VAL A 150 8.91 9.90 -11.72
CA VAL A 150 8.27 9.89 -10.40
C VAL A 150 6.97 9.10 -10.44
N LEU A 151 6.79 8.16 -9.52
CA LEU A 151 5.50 7.55 -9.23
C LEU A 151 4.96 8.13 -7.93
N PHE A 152 3.86 8.88 -8.01
CA PHE A 152 3.13 9.36 -6.85
C PHE A 152 2.05 8.35 -6.43
N ILE A 153 2.15 7.82 -5.21
CA ILE A 153 1.12 6.96 -4.64
C ILE A 153 0.06 7.82 -3.96
N SER A 154 -1.05 7.99 -4.66
CA SER A 154 -2.26 8.68 -4.19
C SER A 154 -3.15 7.72 -3.37
N SER A 155 -4.47 7.80 -3.47
CA SER A 155 -5.41 6.96 -2.71
C SER A 155 -6.81 7.01 -3.31
N LEU A 156 -7.61 5.97 -3.07
CA LEU A 156 -9.06 6.00 -3.32
C LEU A 156 -9.77 7.15 -2.57
N LYS A 157 -9.19 7.69 -1.51
CA LYS A 157 -9.80 8.78 -0.73
C LYS A 157 -9.90 10.10 -1.48
N VAL A 158 -9.19 10.25 -2.61
CA VAL A 158 -9.33 11.42 -3.49
C VAL A 158 -10.71 11.52 -4.14
N TYR A 159 -11.46 10.42 -4.24
CA TYR A 159 -12.80 10.44 -4.85
C TYR A 159 -13.81 11.20 -3.99
N GLY A 160 -13.69 11.16 -2.68
CA GLY A 160 -14.68 11.77 -1.79
C GLY A 160 -16.06 11.15 -1.93
N ASN A 161 -17.11 11.93 -1.72
CA ASN A 161 -18.49 11.48 -1.83
C ASN A 161 -19.01 11.73 -3.25
N VAL A 162 -19.06 10.66 -4.04
CA VAL A 162 -19.60 10.66 -5.40
C VAL A 162 -21.08 10.30 -5.36
N HIS A 163 -21.93 11.13 -5.92
CA HIS A 163 -23.40 10.98 -5.89
C HIS A 163 -24.02 10.89 -7.29
N ASP A 164 -23.25 10.43 -8.27
CA ASP A 164 -23.69 10.30 -9.67
C ASP A 164 -24.37 8.96 -10.01
N GLY A 165 -24.59 8.12 -9.01
CA GLY A 165 -25.18 6.78 -9.18
C GLY A 165 -24.18 5.72 -9.69
N SER A 166 -22.89 6.05 -9.83
CA SER A 166 -21.86 5.10 -10.22
C SER A 166 -21.75 3.98 -9.20
N LYS A 167 -21.72 2.73 -9.68
CA LYS A 167 -21.45 1.56 -8.84
C LYS A 167 -19.96 1.38 -8.59
N ASN A 168 -19.13 1.64 -9.60
CA ASN A 168 -17.68 1.54 -9.55
C ASN A 168 -17.10 2.91 -9.90
N LEU A 169 -16.12 3.36 -9.13
CA LEU A 169 -15.46 4.66 -9.31
C LEU A 169 -14.37 4.55 -10.37
N LYS A 170 -14.56 5.23 -11.49
CA LYS A 170 -13.53 5.47 -12.51
C LYS A 170 -12.66 6.66 -12.09
N GLU A 171 -11.51 6.80 -12.73
CA GLU A 171 -10.54 7.83 -12.37
C GLU A 171 -11.08 9.26 -12.53
N ASP A 172 -12.10 9.44 -13.33
CA ASP A 172 -12.73 10.75 -13.59
C ASP A 172 -13.93 11.07 -12.67
N ASN A 173 -14.39 10.12 -11.85
CA ASN A 173 -15.48 10.33 -10.89
C ASN A 173 -14.98 11.07 -9.65
N ILE A 174 -14.97 12.40 -9.64
CA ILE A 174 -14.54 13.20 -8.49
C ILE A 174 -15.75 13.80 -7.78
N GLY A 175 -15.96 13.40 -6.53
CA GLY A 175 -17.04 13.88 -5.68
C GLY A 175 -16.60 14.90 -4.64
N TYR A 176 -17.53 15.26 -3.78
CA TYR A 176 -17.33 16.28 -2.73
C TYR A 176 -16.47 15.74 -1.58
N ILE A 177 -15.56 16.58 -1.09
CA ILE A 177 -14.87 16.42 0.19
C ILE A 177 -14.98 17.75 0.93
N ASP A 178 -15.51 17.75 2.16
CA ASP A 178 -15.52 18.94 3.01
C ASP A 178 -14.06 19.35 3.32
N HIS A 179 -13.66 20.49 2.76
CA HIS A 179 -12.29 21.00 2.88
C HIS A 179 -12.03 21.79 4.16
N THR A 180 -13.06 22.03 4.98
CA THR A 180 -12.94 22.69 6.29
C THR A 180 -12.81 21.68 7.44
N SER A 181 -13.10 20.41 7.21
CA SER A 181 -12.98 19.35 8.21
C SER A 181 -11.56 18.79 8.28
N TYR A 182 -10.94 18.87 9.47
CA TYR A 182 -9.61 18.28 9.71
C TYR A 182 -9.56 16.77 9.44
N LYS A 183 -10.67 16.06 9.56
CA LYS A 183 -10.80 14.62 9.29
C LYS A 183 -10.47 14.27 7.84
N ASN A 184 -10.56 15.26 6.95
CA ASN A 184 -10.25 15.12 5.53
C ASN A 184 -8.81 15.54 5.18
N CYS A 185 -7.94 15.77 6.18
CA CYS A 185 -6.54 16.18 5.96
C CYS A 185 -5.78 15.25 5.01
N TYR A 186 -6.03 13.95 5.08
CA TYR A 186 -5.42 12.96 4.19
C TYR A 186 -5.98 13.05 2.77
N ALA A 187 -7.31 13.02 2.62
CA ALA A 187 -7.96 13.05 1.31
C ALA A 187 -7.65 14.34 0.55
N GLN A 188 -7.76 15.49 1.22
CA GLN A 188 -7.43 16.79 0.64
C GLN A 188 -5.93 16.92 0.36
N GLY A 189 -5.08 16.43 1.26
CA GLY A 189 -3.64 16.41 1.03
C GLY A 189 -3.25 15.60 -0.22
N LYS A 190 -3.89 14.45 -0.45
CA LYS A 190 -3.67 13.63 -1.66
C LYS A 190 -4.18 14.32 -2.93
N ARG A 191 -5.37 14.95 -2.89
CA ARG A 191 -5.88 15.75 -4.03
C ARG A 191 -4.94 16.89 -4.40
N ALA A 192 -4.53 17.68 -3.43
CA ALA A 192 -3.63 18.79 -3.67
C ALA A 192 -2.25 18.32 -4.16
N ALA A 193 -1.77 17.18 -3.70
CA ALA A 193 -0.54 16.56 -4.19
C ALA A 193 -0.66 16.09 -5.65
N GLU A 194 -1.79 15.53 -6.08
CA GLU A 194 -2.03 15.23 -7.51
C GLU A 194 -1.99 16.53 -8.35
N THR A 195 -2.56 17.63 -7.83
CA THR A 195 -2.49 18.94 -8.50
C THR A 195 -1.04 19.44 -8.57
N LEU A 196 -0.23 19.29 -7.50
CA LEU A 196 1.19 19.59 -7.55
C LEU A 196 1.90 18.78 -8.65
N CYS A 197 1.67 17.48 -8.73
CA CYS A 197 2.22 16.64 -9.79
C CYS A 197 1.88 17.19 -11.18
N ALA A 198 0.62 17.53 -11.43
CA ALA A 198 0.18 18.10 -12.71
C ALA A 198 0.84 19.45 -13.02
N THR A 199 1.00 20.32 -12.03
CA THR A 199 1.64 21.64 -12.23
C THR A 199 3.13 21.51 -12.52
N TYR A 200 3.85 20.60 -11.83
CA TYR A 200 5.26 20.35 -12.09
C TYR A 200 5.49 19.67 -13.45
N ASN A 201 4.63 18.74 -13.85
CA ASN A 201 4.68 18.19 -15.21
C ASN A 201 4.48 19.30 -16.25
N LYS A 202 3.46 20.15 -16.09
CA LYS A 202 3.17 21.21 -17.06
C LYS A 202 4.28 22.25 -17.17
N GLN A 203 4.88 22.63 -16.03
CA GLN A 203 5.86 23.72 -15.99
C GLN A 203 7.29 23.26 -16.34
N TYR A 204 7.65 22.03 -15.95
CA TYR A 204 9.02 21.52 -16.04
C TYR A 204 9.13 20.24 -16.89
N GLU A 205 8.06 19.83 -17.56
CA GLU A 205 8.00 18.64 -18.42
C GLU A 205 8.43 17.34 -17.72
N MET A 206 8.23 17.27 -16.39
CA MET A 206 8.62 16.10 -15.59
C MET A 206 7.76 14.88 -15.92
N ASP A 207 8.41 13.71 -15.95
CA ASP A 207 7.72 12.41 -16.10
C ASP A 207 7.16 11.96 -14.75
N ILE A 208 5.84 12.12 -14.55
CA ILE A 208 5.16 11.83 -13.28
C ILE A 208 3.93 10.93 -13.52
N LYS A 209 3.89 9.78 -12.84
CA LYS A 209 2.77 8.84 -12.86
C LYS A 209 1.97 8.93 -11.56
N ILE A 210 0.67 8.67 -11.61
CA ILE A 210 -0.24 8.73 -10.46
C ILE A 210 -0.92 7.38 -10.27
N ALA A 211 -0.79 6.80 -9.08
CA ALA A 211 -1.48 5.57 -8.70
C ALA A 211 -2.49 5.84 -7.59
N ARG A 212 -3.72 5.34 -7.71
CA ARG A 212 -4.80 5.44 -6.71
C ARG A 212 -5.16 4.06 -6.16
N PRO A 213 -4.41 3.57 -5.15
CA PRO A 213 -4.72 2.27 -4.54
C PRO A 213 -6.06 2.29 -3.80
N SER A 214 -6.77 1.15 -3.87
CA SER A 214 -7.93 0.81 -3.04
C SER A 214 -7.51 0.45 -1.61
N TYR A 215 -8.27 -0.39 -0.90
CA TYR A 215 -7.88 -0.92 0.41
C TYR A 215 -6.84 -2.03 0.24
N ILE A 216 -5.57 -1.69 0.54
CA ILE A 216 -4.47 -2.64 0.44
C ILE A 216 -4.37 -3.45 1.72
N TYR A 217 -4.34 -4.78 1.58
CA TYR A 217 -4.21 -5.71 2.69
C TYR A 217 -3.04 -6.67 2.50
N GLY A 218 -2.60 -7.30 3.60
CA GLY A 218 -1.48 -8.23 3.63
C GLY A 218 -0.96 -8.39 5.06
N ALA A 219 0.24 -8.92 5.25
CA ALA A 219 0.83 -9.07 6.57
C ALA A 219 1.13 -7.70 7.18
N SER A 220 0.52 -7.41 8.33
CA SER A 220 0.64 -6.17 9.08
C SER A 220 1.17 -6.43 10.49
N LYS A 221 1.43 -5.37 11.26
CA LYS A 221 1.73 -5.50 12.67
C LYS A 221 0.48 -5.96 13.45
N LEU A 222 0.68 -6.63 14.60
CA LEU A 222 -0.40 -7.08 15.47
C LEU A 222 -1.21 -5.93 16.11
N ASP A 223 -0.64 -4.73 16.18
CA ASP A 223 -1.23 -3.51 16.72
C ASP A 223 -1.71 -2.52 15.64
N ASP A 224 -1.80 -2.96 14.39
CA ASP A 224 -2.28 -2.14 13.28
C ASP A 224 -3.78 -1.81 13.46
N ASP A 225 -4.13 -0.52 13.38
CA ASP A 225 -5.48 0.00 13.65
C ASP A 225 -6.48 -0.18 12.48
N ARG A 226 -6.02 -0.65 11.33
CA ARG A 226 -6.90 -0.90 10.17
C ARG A 226 -7.83 -2.09 10.44
N VAL A 227 -9.09 -1.96 10.05
CA VAL A 227 -10.15 -2.95 10.34
C VAL A 227 -9.76 -4.38 9.93
N TRP A 228 -9.26 -4.57 8.72
CA TRP A 228 -8.85 -5.90 8.24
C TRP A 228 -7.64 -6.45 9.01
N ALA A 229 -6.72 -5.57 9.44
CA ALA A 229 -5.56 -5.96 10.21
C ALA A 229 -5.94 -6.43 11.62
N GLN A 230 -6.94 -5.78 12.24
CA GLN A 230 -7.51 -6.23 13.51
C GLN A 230 -8.16 -7.62 13.39
N PHE A 231 -8.84 -7.91 12.26
CA PHE A 231 -9.35 -9.25 12.02
C PHE A 231 -8.24 -10.30 11.98
N PHE A 232 -7.14 -9.99 11.28
CA PHE A 232 -5.99 -10.89 11.23
C PHE A 232 -5.35 -11.06 12.62
N ALA A 233 -5.18 -9.98 13.36
CA ALA A 233 -4.63 -10.02 14.71
C ALA A 233 -5.49 -10.90 15.66
N ASN A 234 -6.83 -10.80 15.55
CA ASN A 234 -7.73 -11.68 16.32
C ASN A 234 -7.56 -13.14 15.92
N VAL A 235 -7.54 -13.45 14.61
CA VAL A 235 -7.36 -14.83 14.13
C VAL A 235 -6.00 -15.40 14.56
N VAL A 236 -4.93 -14.61 14.49
CA VAL A 236 -3.58 -14.97 14.98
C VAL A 236 -3.59 -15.28 16.47
N ARG A 237 -4.29 -14.45 17.27
CA ARG A 237 -4.43 -14.63 18.72
C ARG A 237 -5.48 -15.67 19.13
N ARG A 238 -6.05 -16.42 18.17
CA ARG A 238 -7.13 -17.39 18.46
C ARG A 238 -8.35 -16.76 19.12
N GLN A 239 -8.67 -15.52 18.73
CA GLN A 239 -9.80 -14.76 19.26
C GLN A 239 -10.91 -14.63 18.22
N ASN A 240 -12.15 -14.67 18.69
CA ASN A 240 -13.32 -14.41 17.84
C ASN A 240 -13.31 -12.96 17.35
N ILE A 241 -13.91 -12.73 16.20
CA ILE A 241 -14.09 -11.38 15.65
C ILE A 241 -15.41 -10.81 16.13
N LEU A 242 -15.38 -9.62 16.75
CA LEU A 242 -16.57 -8.87 17.14
C LEU A 242 -16.71 -7.64 16.24
N LEU A 243 -17.77 -7.59 15.42
CA LEU A 243 -18.13 -6.40 14.66
C LEU A 243 -18.96 -5.44 15.50
N LYS A 244 -18.60 -4.14 15.45
CA LYS A 244 -19.30 -3.05 16.16
C LYS A 244 -20.49 -2.48 15.36
N SER A 245 -20.72 -2.98 14.16
CA SER A 245 -21.81 -2.61 13.25
C SER A 245 -22.15 -3.80 12.37
N ASN A 246 -23.19 -3.71 11.53
CA ASN A 246 -23.58 -4.78 10.63
C ASN A 246 -22.54 -5.15 9.56
N GLY A 247 -21.50 -4.32 9.37
CA GLY A 247 -20.40 -4.57 8.43
C GLY A 247 -20.81 -4.55 6.96
N GLY A 248 -21.93 -3.91 6.62
CA GLY A 248 -22.50 -3.90 5.26
C GLY A 248 -21.76 -3.05 4.24
N THR A 249 -20.77 -2.25 4.66
CA THR A 249 -19.98 -1.41 3.73
C THR A 249 -19.21 -2.27 2.75
N TYR A 250 -19.45 -2.05 1.45
CA TYR A 250 -18.78 -2.75 0.35
C TYR A 250 -17.47 -2.03 -0.03
N ARG A 251 -16.40 -2.79 -0.23
CA ARG A 251 -15.06 -2.22 -0.50
C ARG A 251 -14.27 -3.05 -1.50
N SER A 252 -13.43 -2.38 -2.27
CA SER A 252 -12.38 -3.02 -3.06
C SER A 252 -11.16 -3.31 -2.20
N PHE A 253 -10.72 -4.55 -2.17
CA PHE A 253 -9.46 -4.94 -1.55
C PHE A 253 -8.46 -5.38 -2.60
N CYS A 254 -7.18 -5.01 -2.43
CA CYS A 254 -6.10 -5.47 -3.27
C CYS A 254 -4.98 -6.03 -2.39
N TYR A 255 -4.48 -7.22 -2.73
CA TYR A 255 -3.39 -7.81 -1.99
C TYR A 255 -2.08 -7.06 -2.24
N VAL A 256 -1.19 -7.04 -1.24
CA VAL A 256 0.03 -6.23 -1.31
C VAL A 256 0.93 -6.57 -2.49
N SER A 257 1.10 -7.85 -2.85
CA SER A 257 1.93 -8.22 -4.00
C SER A 257 1.32 -7.75 -5.33
N ASP A 258 0.01 -7.86 -5.48
CA ASP A 258 -0.71 -7.32 -6.64
C ASP A 258 -0.59 -5.80 -6.71
N THR A 259 -0.70 -5.12 -5.55
CA THR A 259 -0.51 -3.67 -5.48
C THR A 259 0.89 -3.26 -5.93
N VAL A 260 1.92 -3.94 -5.46
CA VAL A 260 3.31 -3.59 -5.82
C VAL A 260 3.59 -3.88 -7.30
N SER A 261 3.08 -4.99 -7.84
CA SER A 261 3.18 -5.26 -9.28
C SER A 261 2.47 -4.19 -10.12
N ALA A 262 1.30 -3.71 -9.67
CA ALA A 262 0.57 -2.60 -10.28
C ALA A 262 1.37 -1.29 -10.26
N LEU A 263 1.97 -0.94 -9.12
CA LEU A 263 2.79 0.26 -8.97
C LEU A 263 3.99 0.25 -9.94
N LEU A 264 4.68 -0.89 -10.08
CA LEU A 264 5.79 -1.03 -11.02
C LEU A 264 5.31 -0.97 -12.48
N THR A 265 4.14 -1.54 -12.77
CA THR A 265 3.51 -1.45 -14.11
C THR A 265 3.19 0.01 -14.46
N ILE A 266 2.57 0.76 -13.54
CA ILE A 266 2.24 2.17 -13.74
C ILE A 266 3.52 3.00 -13.92
N LEU A 267 4.56 2.77 -13.11
CA LEU A 267 5.83 3.50 -13.21
C LEU A 267 6.47 3.36 -14.60
N LEU A 268 6.45 2.17 -15.19
CA LEU A 268 7.17 1.87 -16.43
C LEU A 268 6.30 1.97 -17.69
N LYS A 269 4.98 1.75 -17.60
CA LYS A 269 4.07 1.73 -18.76
C LYS A 269 3.01 2.82 -18.72
N GLY A 270 2.77 3.44 -17.56
CA GLY A 270 1.72 4.46 -17.42
C GLY A 270 2.04 5.75 -18.17
N GLU A 271 1.00 6.50 -18.51
CA GLU A 271 1.10 7.82 -19.12
C GLU A 271 1.30 8.92 -18.08
N ASN A 272 1.92 10.03 -18.50
CA ASN A 272 2.13 11.19 -17.64
C ASN A 272 0.81 11.77 -17.15
N ILE A 273 0.77 12.07 -15.84
CA ILE A 273 -0.37 12.71 -15.16
C ILE A 273 -1.69 11.95 -15.30
N THR A 274 -1.65 10.76 -15.85
CA THR A 274 -2.82 9.89 -15.94
C THR A 274 -2.94 9.09 -14.63
N PRO A 275 -4.03 9.25 -13.87
CA PRO A 275 -4.25 8.44 -12.68
C PRO A 275 -4.71 7.02 -13.05
N TYR A 276 -4.27 6.05 -12.27
CA TYR A 276 -4.61 4.65 -12.41
C TYR A 276 -5.15 4.08 -11.10
N ASN A 277 -6.35 3.53 -11.12
CA ASN A 277 -6.92 2.80 -10.01
C ASN A 277 -6.23 1.45 -9.82
N ILE A 278 -5.81 1.15 -8.58
CA ILE A 278 -5.29 -0.17 -8.22
C ILE A 278 -6.33 -0.88 -7.34
N SER A 279 -7.00 -1.86 -7.91
CA SER A 279 -7.99 -2.68 -7.23
C SER A 279 -8.01 -4.10 -7.81
N SER A 280 -8.67 -5.02 -7.12
CA SER A 280 -8.96 -6.35 -7.63
C SER A 280 -10.48 -6.55 -7.65
N GLU A 281 -11.07 -6.66 -8.82
CA GLU A 281 -12.52 -6.87 -8.95
C GLU A 281 -13.00 -8.13 -8.24
N LYS A 282 -12.17 -9.19 -8.25
CA LYS A 282 -12.43 -10.47 -7.57
C LYS A 282 -12.51 -10.35 -6.05
N ASN A 283 -11.93 -9.26 -5.49
CA ASN A 283 -11.80 -9.03 -4.06
C ASN A 283 -12.74 -7.92 -3.56
N ASN A 284 -13.76 -7.57 -4.32
CA ASN A 284 -14.83 -6.66 -3.88
C ASN A 284 -15.76 -7.39 -2.91
N ILE A 285 -15.84 -6.92 -1.66
CA ILE A 285 -16.56 -7.63 -0.60
C ILE A 285 -17.01 -6.67 0.52
N THR A 286 -18.05 -7.03 1.26
CA THR A 286 -18.42 -6.30 2.48
C THR A 286 -17.44 -6.57 3.62
N ILE A 287 -17.31 -5.63 4.55
CA ILE A 287 -16.50 -5.82 5.77
C ILE A 287 -16.94 -7.06 6.55
N ARG A 288 -18.27 -7.29 6.63
CA ARG A 288 -18.85 -8.49 7.25
C ARG A 288 -18.34 -9.79 6.60
N ASN A 289 -18.40 -9.86 5.28
CA ASN A 289 -17.97 -11.06 4.57
C ASN A 289 -16.45 -11.23 4.59
N PHE A 290 -15.69 -10.12 4.63
CA PHE A 290 -14.24 -10.18 4.84
C PHE A 290 -13.92 -10.76 6.22
N ALA A 291 -14.58 -10.30 7.30
CA ALA A 291 -14.43 -10.83 8.65
C ALA A 291 -14.82 -12.33 8.71
N LYS A 292 -15.96 -12.70 8.10
CA LYS A 292 -16.41 -14.09 8.01
C LYS A 292 -15.40 -14.98 7.27
N MET A 293 -14.84 -14.49 6.17
CA MET A 293 -13.79 -15.21 5.45
C MET A 293 -12.53 -15.36 6.29
N SER A 294 -12.13 -14.34 7.05
CA SER A 294 -10.94 -14.39 7.91
C SER A 294 -11.00 -15.48 8.97
N VAL A 295 -12.17 -15.71 9.60
CA VAL A 295 -12.33 -16.83 10.55
C VAL A 295 -12.44 -18.19 9.85
N ASN A 296 -13.05 -18.25 8.67
CA ASN A 296 -13.30 -19.50 7.97
C ASN A 296 -12.08 -20.05 7.20
N VAL A 297 -11.04 -19.25 6.99
CA VAL A 297 -9.81 -19.71 6.31
C VAL A 297 -9.07 -20.77 7.14
N PHE A 298 -9.29 -20.78 8.47
CA PHE A 298 -8.70 -21.72 9.42
C PHE A 298 -9.79 -22.39 10.26
N PRO A 299 -10.60 -23.30 9.68
CA PRO A 299 -11.73 -23.92 10.36
C PRO A 299 -11.31 -24.70 11.63
N GLU A 300 -10.09 -25.24 11.65
CA GLU A 300 -9.52 -25.94 12.81
C GLU A 300 -9.34 -25.07 14.05
N ARG A 301 -9.34 -23.72 13.88
CA ARG A 301 -9.24 -22.78 15.00
C ARG A 301 -10.55 -22.56 15.75
N ASN A 302 -11.68 -23.04 15.19
CA ASN A 302 -13.03 -22.92 15.76
C ASN A 302 -13.40 -21.48 16.17
N LEU A 303 -12.98 -20.49 15.35
CA LEU A 303 -13.29 -19.09 15.59
C LEU A 303 -14.63 -18.71 14.99
N SER A 304 -15.27 -17.70 15.58
CA SER A 304 -16.57 -17.21 15.13
C SER A 304 -16.59 -15.70 14.89
N LEU A 305 -17.57 -15.26 14.10
CA LEU A 305 -17.92 -13.86 13.93
C LEU A 305 -19.17 -13.58 14.77
N SER A 306 -19.13 -12.54 15.58
CA SER A 306 -20.25 -12.03 16.36
C SER A 306 -20.44 -10.53 16.15
N PHE A 307 -21.58 -10.02 16.63
CA PHE A 307 -21.94 -8.61 16.50
C PHE A 307 -22.21 -8.00 17.87
N ALA A 308 -21.88 -6.71 18.03
CA ALA A 308 -22.08 -6.02 19.30
C ALA A 308 -23.57 -5.87 19.63
N ASN A 309 -24.43 -5.67 18.61
CA ASN A 309 -25.88 -5.57 18.77
C ASN A 309 -26.55 -6.72 18.00
N LYS A 310 -27.63 -7.28 18.54
CA LYS A 310 -28.39 -8.35 17.88
C LYS A 310 -29.00 -7.94 16.56
N GLU A 311 -29.40 -6.67 16.41
CA GLU A 311 -29.94 -6.11 15.17
C GLU A 311 -28.92 -6.14 14.02
N ASP A 312 -27.63 -6.05 14.34
CA ASP A 312 -26.54 -6.10 13.38
C ASP A 312 -26.28 -7.52 12.84
N GLU A 313 -26.82 -8.56 13.47
CA GLU A 313 -26.73 -9.95 12.98
C GLU A 313 -27.51 -10.16 11.66
N ILE A 314 -28.56 -9.36 11.44
CA ILE A 314 -29.35 -9.41 10.21
C ILE A 314 -28.48 -8.93 9.05
N GLU A 315 -28.42 -9.71 7.98
CA GLU A 315 -27.70 -9.29 6.78
C GLU A 315 -28.34 -8.01 6.21
N PRO A 316 -27.53 -6.93 6.01
CA PRO A 316 -28.06 -5.71 5.45
C PRO A 316 -28.59 -5.99 4.04
N SER A 317 -29.82 -5.55 3.74
CA SER A 317 -30.33 -5.56 2.38
C SER A 317 -29.40 -4.70 1.48
N ILE A 318 -29.35 -5.01 0.19
CA ILE A 318 -28.52 -4.28 -0.80
C ILE A 318 -28.83 -2.77 -0.80
N SER A 319 -30.01 -2.36 -0.36
CA SER A 319 -30.41 -0.94 -0.23
C SER A 319 -29.69 -0.16 0.89
N TYR A 320 -29.07 -0.84 1.85
CA TYR A 320 -28.27 -0.22 2.92
C TYR A 320 -26.77 -0.18 2.63
N LEU A 321 -26.33 -0.64 1.45
CA LEU A 321 -24.99 -0.36 0.97
C LEU A 321 -24.81 1.15 0.97
N SER A 322 -23.78 1.61 1.65
CA SER A 322 -23.48 3.03 1.86
C SER A 322 -23.73 3.86 0.61
N SER A 323 -24.20 5.08 0.79
CA SER A 323 -24.54 6.03 -0.27
C SER A 323 -23.40 6.31 -1.28
N THR A 324 -22.18 5.78 -1.03
CA THR A 324 -21.03 5.93 -1.91
C THR A 324 -20.25 4.61 -1.95
N PRO A 325 -20.27 3.87 -3.07
CA PRO A 325 -19.47 2.65 -3.20
C PRO A 325 -17.99 3.02 -3.19
N GLU A 326 -17.21 2.35 -2.34
CA GLU A 326 -15.75 2.44 -2.38
C GLU A 326 -15.15 1.30 -3.22
N ILE A 327 -15.73 1.09 -4.41
CA ILE A 327 -15.30 0.10 -5.39
C ILE A 327 -14.65 0.85 -6.53
N LEU A 328 -13.44 0.48 -6.88
CA LEU A 328 -12.68 1.10 -7.96
C LEU A 328 -12.76 0.26 -9.24
N ASP A 329 -13.04 0.91 -10.34
CA ASP A 329 -12.84 0.39 -11.69
C ASP A 329 -11.35 0.46 -12.03
N ASN A 330 -10.75 -0.66 -12.41
CA ASN A 330 -9.32 -0.74 -12.74
C ASN A 330 -9.06 -0.98 -14.23
N THR A 331 -10.04 -0.75 -15.08
CA THR A 331 -9.95 -1.00 -16.53
C THR A 331 -8.73 -0.33 -17.15
N ARG A 332 -8.47 0.94 -16.80
CA ARG A 332 -7.31 1.71 -17.31
C ARG A 332 -5.96 1.05 -16.97
N LEU A 333 -5.85 0.45 -15.78
CA LEU A 333 -4.64 -0.29 -15.40
C LEU A 333 -4.54 -1.63 -16.14
N CYS A 334 -5.68 -2.31 -16.35
CA CYS A 334 -5.72 -3.56 -17.12
C CYS A 334 -5.29 -3.35 -18.58
N GLU A 335 -5.58 -2.19 -19.17
CA GLU A 335 -5.13 -1.81 -20.52
C GLU A 335 -3.58 -1.72 -20.64
N LEU A 336 -2.86 -1.50 -19.52
CA LEU A 336 -1.40 -1.60 -19.47
C LEU A 336 -0.88 -3.05 -19.42
N GLY A 337 -1.79 -4.03 -19.42
CA GLY A 337 -1.48 -5.46 -19.35
C GLY A 337 -1.32 -5.99 -17.92
N TRP A 338 -1.79 -5.26 -16.91
CA TRP A 338 -1.77 -5.72 -15.53
C TRP A 338 -3.08 -6.44 -15.15
N GLU A 339 -2.96 -7.48 -14.33
CA GLU A 339 -4.09 -8.16 -13.70
C GLU A 339 -3.77 -8.55 -12.25
N SER A 340 -4.80 -8.59 -11.39
CA SER A 340 -4.65 -9.10 -10.03
C SER A 340 -4.60 -10.65 -10.04
N LYS A 341 -3.64 -11.23 -9.31
CA LYS A 341 -3.39 -12.67 -9.28
C LYS A 341 -3.88 -13.34 -8.00
N VAL A 342 -3.86 -12.62 -6.88
CA VAL A 342 -4.15 -13.19 -5.56
C VAL A 342 -5.63 -12.99 -5.22
N ASP A 343 -6.35 -14.10 -5.05
CA ASP A 343 -7.71 -14.07 -4.53
C ASP A 343 -7.72 -13.77 -3.02
N LEU A 344 -8.88 -13.33 -2.53
CA LEU A 344 -9.03 -12.86 -1.16
C LEU A 344 -8.71 -13.93 -0.11
N LYS A 345 -9.14 -15.18 -0.34
CA LYS A 345 -8.91 -16.29 0.58
C LYS A 345 -7.44 -16.62 0.71
N GLU A 346 -6.73 -16.71 -0.41
CA GLU A 346 -5.28 -16.96 -0.44
C GLU A 346 -4.51 -15.81 0.20
N GLY A 347 -4.87 -14.55 -0.12
CA GLY A 347 -4.22 -13.37 0.46
C GLY A 347 -4.41 -13.28 1.98
N ILE A 348 -5.61 -13.59 2.50
CA ILE A 348 -5.87 -13.66 3.94
C ILE A 348 -5.00 -14.74 4.57
N LYS A 349 -4.93 -15.92 3.97
CA LYS A 349 -4.16 -17.06 4.46
C LYS A 349 -2.67 -16.73 4.55
N ARG A 350 -2.08 -16.20 3.48
CA ARG A 350 -0.68 -15.76 3.44
C ARG A 350 -0.40 -14.70 4.52
N SER A 351 -1.30 -13.74 4.66
CA SER A 351 -1.15 -12.65 5.64
C SER A 351 -1.09 -13.19 7.07
N ILE A 352 -2.04 -14.06 7.45
CA ILE A 352 -2.13 -14.61 8.78
C ILE A 352 -0.92 -15.47 9.12
N TYR A 353 -0.50 -16.38 8.23
CA TYR A 353 0.72 -17.17 8.45
C TYR A 353 1.98 -16.30 8.59
N THR A 354 2.11 -15.26 7.76
CA THR A 354 3.24 -14.33 7.85
C THR A 354 3.26 -13.61 9.20
N ILE A 355 2.09 -13.12 9.65
CA ILE A 355 1.99 -12.44 10.96
C ILE A 355 2.33 -13.38 12.10
N GLU A 356 1.85 -14.62 12.07
CA GLU A 356 2.18 -15.64 13.09
C GLU A 356 3.68 -15.89 13.16
N GLU A 357 4.29 -16.11 12.01
CA GLU A 357 5.72 -16.41 11.98
C GLU A 357 6.58 -15.24 12.46
N GLN A 358 6.23 -14.01 12.05
CA GLN A 358 6.94 -12.80 12.48
C GLN A 358 6.77 -12.49 13.96
N ASN A 359 5.76 -13.04 14.63
CA ASN A 359 5.43 -12.74 16.02
C ASN A 359 5.45 -13.96 16.94
N LYS A 360 6.12 -15.05 16.57
CA LYS A 360 6.19 -16.30 17.35
C LYS A 360 6.54 -16.08 18.81
N ASP A 361 7.54 -15.24 19.08
CA ASP A 361 8.00 -14.96 20.45
C ASP A 361 6.97 -14.18 21.27
N ILE A 362 6.24 -13.26 20.63
CA ILE A 362 5.18 -12.48 21.28
C ILE A 362 4.00 -13.40 21.59
N LEU A 363 3.57 -14.19 20.62
CA LEU A 363 2.46 -15.13 20.77
C LEU A 363 2.74 -16.21 21.82
N ALA A 364 3.97 -16.72 21.87
CA ALA A 364 4.39 -17.67 22.90
C ALA A 364 4.30 -17.07 24.32
N LYS A 365 4.66 -15.79 24.49
CA LYS A 365 4.50 -15.06 25.77
C LYS A 365 3.03 -14.82 26.13
N GLU A 366 2.15 -14.68 25.15
CA GLU A 366 0.70 -14.59 25.31
C GLU A 366 0.04 -15.98 25.53
N GLY A 367 0.82 -17.09 25.54
CA GLY A 367 0.33 -18.45 25.74
C GLY A 367 -0.33 -19.05 24.48
N ILE A 368 -0.15 -18.46 23.32
CA ILE A 368 -0.71 -18.90 22.04
C ILE A 368 0.31 -19.81 21.35
N LYS A 369 -0.15 -21.04 21.03
CA LYS A 369 0.65 -22.05 20.32
C LYS A 369 0.31 -22.11 18.84
#